data_0872d0bcbccdf5acd8d37a0efd0cb2e1
#
_entry.id   0872d0bcbccdf5acd8d37a0efd0cb2e1
#
_cell.length_a   1.000
_cell.length_b   1.000
_cell.length_c   1.000
_cell.angle_alpha   90.00
_cell.angle_beta   90.00
_cell.angle_gamma   90.00
#
_symmetry.space_group_name_H-M   'P 1'
#
loop_
_entity.id
_entity.type
_entity.pdbx_description
1 polymer ?
#
loop_
_entity_poly.entity_id
_entity_poly.type
_entity_poly.pdbx_seq_one_letter_code
_entity_poly.pdbx_strand_id
1 'polypeptide(L)'
;GADAVVYIDFDGEVVSGTIWLNGDTINAQASGFDEQQIRDCWEEVAEDMRPFKINVTTDRAVFDAAAQNKKMMCIVTPTNVIRPGIGGVAGLGTWGTPNPCWCFNLGGASAGLTVSHEVGHTFGLSHDGLTSQNDPEYHRGNGNWGPIMGAPFASPVRTWSIGDYEGNTNTEDDLAIIDARSAAFRDDQYGDTAADGFDLAGDVGEEAVGIVGVIETPDDVD
;
A
#
# COMPACT_ATOMS: atom_id res chain seq x y z
N GLY A 1 -18.11 4.64 -4.15
CA GLY A 1 -17.48 4.08 -2.96
C GLY A 1 -16.36 3.15 -3.36
N ALA A 2 -15.53 2.72 -2.39
CA ALA A 2 -14.44 1.79 -2.67
C ALA A 2 -14.99 0.40 -3.06
N ASP A 3 -14.38 -0.20 -4.08
CA ASP A 3 -14.78 -1.51 -4.61
C ASP A 3 -13.93 -2.65 -4.02
N ALA A 4 -12.84 -2.31 -3.36
CA ALA A 4 -11.88 -3.25 -2.79
C ALA A 4 -11.47 -2.83 -1.36
N VAL A 5 -10.94 -3.79 -0.59
CA VAL A 5 -10.58 -3.58 0.82
C VAL A 5 -9.19 -4.12 1.11
N VAL A 6 -8.34 -3.29 1.69
CA VAL A 6 -7.12 -3.70 2.40
C VAL A 6 -7.41 -3.61 3.90
N TYR A 7 -7.33 -4.72 4.59
CA TYR A 7 -7.48 -4.79 6.04
C TYR A 7 -6.11 -4.97 6.69
N ILE A 8 -5.78 -4.08 7.61
CA ILE A 8 -4.56 -4.17 8.39
C ILE A 8 -4.92 -4.72 9.76
N ASP A 9 -4.44 -5.93 10.05
CA ASP A 9 -4.65 -6.62 11.32
C ASP A 9 -3.54 -6.25 12.30
N PHE A 10 -3.91 -5.69 13.44
CA PHE A 10 -2.99 -5.35 14.52
C PHE A 10 -3.22 -6.16 15.79
N ASP A 11 -4.35 -6.85 15.91
CA ASP A 11 -4.77 -7.55 17.12
C ASP A 11 -4.46 -9.05 17.13
N GLY A 12 -3.90 -9.53 16.00
CA GLY A 12 -3.43 -10.90 15.83
C GLY A 12 -4.47 -11.83 15.22
N GLU A 13 -4.00 -12.83 14.50
CA GLU A 13 -4.83 -13.71 13.69
C GLU A 13 -4.40 -15.19 13.81
N VAL A 14 -5.35 -16.09 13.68
CA VAL A 14 -5.10 -17.52 13.54
C VAL A 14 -5.24 -17.91 12.06
N VAL A 15 -4.12 -18.11 11.40
CA VAL A 15 -4.05 -18.44 9.97
C VAL A 15 -3.80 -19.91 9.78
N SER A 16 -4.62 -20.59 8.95
CA SER A 16 -4.44 -22.00 8.62
C SER A 16 -4.94 -22.32 7.21
N GLY A 17 -4.44 -23.41 6.61
CA GLY A 17 -4.89 -23.85 5.29
C GLY A 17 -4.47 -22.92 4.14
N THR A 18 -3.44 -22.09 4.35
CA THR A 18 -2.92 -21.14 3.38
C THR A 18 -1.63 -21.65 2.73
N ILE A 19 -1.02 -20.82 1.84
CA ILE A 19 0.30 -21.13 1.26
C ILE A 19 1.43 -21.12 2.30
N TRP A 20 1.20 -20.53 3.46
CA TRP A 20 2.20 -20.38 4.51
C TRP A 20 2.40 -21.69 5.27
N LEU A 21 3.66 -22.04 5.55
CA LEU A 21 4.07 -23.25 6.28
C LEU A 21 3.34 -24.51 5.81
N ASN A 22 3.11 -24.66 4.51
CA ASN A 22 2.39 -25.79 3.90
C ASN A 22 0.96 -25.98 4.44
N GLY A 23 0.30 -24.92 4.90
CA GLY A 23 -1.05 -24.96 5.44
C GLY A 23 -1.14 -25.17 6.95
N ASP A 24 -0.01 -25.31 7.63
CA ASP A 24 0.02 -25.42 9.09
C ASP A 24 -0.55 -24.16 9.76
N THR A 25 -1.04 -24.32 10.97
CA THR A 25 -1.62 -23.23 11.73
C THR A 25 -0.55 -22.27 12.26
N ILE A 26 -0.69 -20.99 11.98
CA ILE A 26 0.11 -19.89 12.52
C ILE A 26 -0.76 -19.10 13.50
N ASN A 27 -0.33 -19.00 14.75
CA ASN A 27 -0.97 -18.13 15.74
C ASN A 27 -0.18 -16.83 15.81
N ALA A 28 -0.58 -15.86 14.99
CA ALA A 28 0.03 -14.54 14.98
C ALA A 28 -0.39 -13.76 16.22
N GLN A 29 0.60 -13.26 16.95
CA GLN A 29 0.37 -12.39 18.10
C GLN A 29 -0.01 -10.98 17.64
N ALA A 30 -0.74 -10.25 18.49
CA ALA A 30 -0.99 -8.84 18.29
C ALA A 30 0.32 -8.05 18.13
N SER A 31 0.28 -6.99 17.32
CA SER A 31 1.44 -6.13 17.02
C SER A 31 2.04 -5.48 18.26
N GLY A 32 1.23 -5.22 19.28
CA GLY A 32 1.59 -4.43 20.46
C GLY A 32 1.64 -2.92 20.19
N PHE A 33 1.15 -2.46 19.03
CA PHE A 33 1.09 -1.04 18.68
C PHE A 33 0.13 -0.28 19.59
N ASP A 34 0.52 0.94 19.96
CA ASP A 34 -0.39 1.93 20.53
C ASP A 34 -1.25 2.59 19.42
N GLU A 35 -2.22 3.42 19.85
CA GLU A 35 -3.15 4.08 18.91
C GLU A 35 -2.43 4.99 17.90
N GLN A 36 -1.31 5.63 18.29
CA GLN A 36 -0.56 6.49 17.39
C GLN A 36 0.18 5.66 16.34
N GLN A 37 0.80 4.56 16.74
CA GLN A 37 1.50 3.67 15.82
C GLN A 37 0.53 3.01 14.81
N ILE A 38 -0.67 2.63 15.26
CA ILE A 38 -1.74 2.13 14.38
C ILE A 38 -2.15 3.21 13.38
N ARG A 39 -2.35 4.44 13.84
CA ARG A 39 -2.71 5.58 13.00
C ARG A 39 -1.62 5.86 11.96
N ASP A 40 -0.36 5.98 12.38
CA ASP A 40 0.76 6.26 11.49
C ASP A 40 0.90 5.19 10.40
N CYS A 41 0.73 3.92 10.76
CA CYS A 41 0.73 2.82 9.81
C CYS A 41 -0.45 2.89 8.83
N TRP A 42 -1.65 3.15 9.34
CA TRP A 42 -2.86 3.24 8.53
C TRP A 42 -2.82 4.45 7.58
N GLU A 43 -2.38 5.61 8.05
CA GLU A 43 -2.28 6.84 7.24
C GLU A 43 -1.31 6.64 6.06
N GLU A 44 -0.15 6.03 6.29
CA GLU A 44 0.80 5.70 5.22
C GLU A 44 0.17 4.80 4.16
N VAL A 45 -0.46 3.68 4.57
CA VAL A 45 -1.09 2.76 3.62
C VAL A 45 -2.28 3.41 2.91
N ALA A 46 -3.05 4.23 3.62
CA ALA A 46 -4.20 4.92 3.04
C ALA A 46 -3.77 5.97 2.01
N GLU A 47 -2.62 6.62 2.20
CA GLU A 47 -2.01 7.53 1.23
C GLU A 47 -1.55 6.76 0.00
N ASP A 48 -0.77 5.69 0.18
CA ASP A 48 -0.25 4.86 -0.91
C ASP A 48 -1.36 4.25 -1.79
N MET A 49 -2.49 3.88 -1.18
CA MET A 49 -3.65 3.30 -1.89
C MET A 49 -4.65 4.35 -2.40
N ARG A 50 -4.39 5.64 -2.15
CA ARG A 50 -5.32 6.73 -2.47
C ARG A 50 -5.70 6.85 -3.94
N PRO A 51 -4.81 6.58 -4.91
CA PRO A 51 -5.19 6.65 -6.33
C PRO A 51 -6.30 5.65 -6.71
N PHE A 52 -6.50 4.61 -5.92
CA PHE A 52 -7.40 3.49 -6.25
C PHE A 52 -8.70 3.50 -5.46
N LYS A 53 -9.73 2.84 -5.99
CA LYS A 53 -10.99 2.56 -5.29
C LYS A 53 -10.82 1.48 -4.21
N ILE A 54 -9.79 1.64 -3.38
CA ILE A 54 -9.48 0.77 -2.24
C ILE A 54 -9.88 1.48 -0.94
N ASN A 55 -10.54 0.74 -0.06
CA ASN A 55 -10.77 1.14 1.33
C ASN A 55 -9.72 0.47 2.22
N VAL A 56 -8.83 1.25 2.80
CA VAL A 56 -7.89 0.78 3.83
C VAL A 56 -8.57 0.87 5.18
N THR A 57 -8.65 -0.23 5.91
CA THR A 57 -9.39 -0.31 7.15
C THR A 57 -8.71 -1.17 8.22
N THR A 58 -8.97 -0.85 9.48
CA THR A 58 -8.65 -1.68 10.65
C THR A 58 -9.91 -2.32 11.24
N ASP A 59 -11.07 -2.17 10.58
CA ASP A 59 -12.33 -2.76 11.01
C ASP A 59 -12.52 -4.13 10.34
N ARG A 60 -12.45 -5.17 11.14
CA ARG A 60 -12.66 -6.56 10.72
C ARG A 60 -14.04 -6.77 10.08
N ALA A 61 -15.07 -6.09 10.54
CA ALA A 61 -16.42 -6.26 9.99
C ALA A 61 -16.50 -5.74 8.55
N VAL A 62 -15.78 -4.66 8.22
CA VAL A 62 -15.67 -4.14 6.84
C VAL A 62 -14.95 -5.15 5.95
N PHE A 63 -13.87 -5.74 6.41
CA PHE A 63 -13.14 -6.77 5.68
C PHE A 63 -14.00 -8.02 5.45
N ASP A 64 -14.68 -8.51 6.48
CA ASP A 64 -15.49 -9.72 6.38
C ASP A 64 -16.67 -9.54 5.41
N ALA A 65 -17.27 -8.34 5.36
CA ALA A 65 -18.36 -8.01 4.45
C ALA A 65 -17.92 -7.91 2.97
N ALA A 66 -16.65 -7.66 2.69
CA ALA A 66 -16.15 -7.54 1.33
C ALA A 66 -16.05 -8.90 0.62
N ALA A 67 -16.30 -8.91 -0.70
CA ALA A 67 -16.16 -10.11 -1.52
C ALA A 67 -14.71 -10.62 -1.50
N GLN A 68 -14.52 -11.96 -1.47
CA GLN A 68 -13.18 -12.54 -1.34
C GLN A 68 -12.22 -12.08 -2.43
N ASN A 69 -12.64 -11.98 -3.67
CA ASN A 69 -11.80 -11.55 -4.78
C ASN A 69 -11.51 -10.02 -4.81
N LYS A 70 -12.01 -9.29 -3.83
CA LYS A 70 -11.90 -7.82 -3.71
C LYS A 70 -11.26 -7.40 -2.39
N LYS A 71 -10.55 -8.28 -1.72
CA LYS A 71 -9.95 -7.97 -0.43
C LYS A 71 -8.61 -8.65 -0.21
N MET A 72 -7.79 -8.02 0.62
CA MET A 72 -6.52 -8.54 1.12
C MET A 72 -6.36 -8.19 2.60
N MET A 73 -5.82 -9.12 3.37
CA MET A 73 -5.41 -8.91 4.75
C MET A 73 -3.89 -8.82 4.82
N CYS A 74 -3.38 -7.82 5.53
CA CYS A 74 -1.99 -7.77 5.96
C CYS A 74 -1.92 -7.84 7.48
N ILE A 75 -1.20 -8.81 8.01
CA ILE A 75 -1.08 -9.05 9.46
C ILE A 75 0.21 -8.42 9.96
N VAL A 76 0.09 -7.42 10.84
CA VAL A 76 1.22 -6.75 11.51
C VAL A 76 1.48 -7.47 12.84
N THR A 77 2.60 -8.19 12.94
CA THR A 77 2.84 -9.09 14.07
C THR A 77 4.33 -9.29 14.36
N PRO A 78 4.73 -9.47 15.63
CA PRO A 78 6.07 -9.93 15.98
C PRO A 78 6.30 -11.42 15.67
N THR A 79 5.26 -12.18 15.33
CA THR A 79 5.34 -13.61 15.06
C THR A 79 5.89 -13.88 13.66
N ASN A 80 7.21 -13.88 13.52
CA ASN A 80 7.88 -14.22 12.26
C ASN A 80 8.40 -15.65 12.26
N VAL A 81 7.49 -16.60 12.03
CA VAL A 81 7.81 -18.04 11.87
C VAL A 81 7.93 -18.47 10.42
N ILE A 82 7.53 -17.59 9.48
CA ILE A 82 7.52 -17.87 8.05
C ILE A 82 8.93 -17.71 7.47
N ARG A 83 9.55 -16.55 7.72
CA ARG A 83 10.88 -16.22 7.21
C ARG A 83 11.60 -15.30 8.18
N PRO A 84 12.21 -15.84 9.25
CA PRO A 84 12.88 -15.03 10.27
C PRO A 84 13.94 -14.09 9.69
N GLY A 85 13.92 -12.83 10.15
CA GLY A 85 14.92 -11.82 9.78
C GLY A 85 14.53 -10.89 8.64
N ILE A 86 13.33 -11.04 8.05
CA ILE A 86 12.81 -10.10 7.04
C ILE A 86 11.75 -9.16 7.65
N GLY A 87 11.51 -8.02 7.00
CA GLY A 87 10.53 -7.01 7.42
C GLY A 87 9.09 -7.35 7.08
N GLY A 88 8.87 -8.10 6.01
CA GLY A 88 7.55 -8.54 5.58
C GLY A 88 7.65 -9.68 4.57
N VAL A 89 6.52 -10.27 4.20
CA VAL A 89 6.43 -11.28 3.13
C VAL A 89 5.01 -11.38 2.58
N ALA A 90 4.91 -11.50 1.27
CA ALA A 90 3.66 -11.77 0.57
C ALA A 90 3.81 -12.89 -0.46
N GLY A 91 2.70 -13.51 -0.83
CA GLY A 91 2.61 -14.35 -2.02
C GLY A 91 2.42 -13.47 -3.25
N LEU A 92 3.28 -13.62 -4.26
CA LEU A 92 3.17 -12.84 -5.48
C LEU A 92 1.86 -13.16 -6.21
N GLY A 93 1.07 -12.13 -6.53
CA GLY A 93 -0.20 -12.28 -7.26
C GLY A 93 -1.33 -12.96 -6.46
N THR A 94 -1.27 -12.95 -5.14
CA THR A 94 -2.28 -13.57 -4.26
C THR A 94 -3.46 -12.67 -3.90
N TRP A 95 -3.58 -11.48 -4.51
CA TRP A 95 -4.73 -10.61 -4.27
C TRP A 95 -6.06 -11.35 -4.45
N GLY A 96 -6.99 -11.12 -3.54
CA GLY A 96 -8.31 -11.75 -3.58
C GLY A 96 -8.33 -13.22 -3.21
N THR A 97 -7.24 -13.78 -2.71
CA THR A 97 -7.18 -15.13 -2.14
C THR A 97 -7.24 -15.09 -0.60
N PRO A 98 -7.48 -16.22 0.07
CA PRO A 98 -7.44 -16.25 1.54
C PRO A 98 -6.02 -16.24 2.13
N ASN A 99 -4.99 -16.01 1.33
CA ASN A 99 -3.60 -15.98 1.78
C ASN A 99 -3.22 -14.57 2.21
N PRO A 100 -3.09 -14.26 3.51
CA PRO A 100 -2.69 -12.93 3.95
C PRO A 100 -1.24 -12.65 3.60
N CYS A 101 -0.89 -11.37 3.47
CA CYS A 101 0.51 -10.94 3.57
C CYS A 101 0.86 -10.58 5.02
N TRP A 102 2.15 -10.40 5.29
CA TRP A 102 2.68 -10.27 6.63
C TRP A 102 3.63 -9.09 6.74
N CYS A 103 3.47 -8.29 7.78
CA CYS A 103 4.41 -7.26 8.17
C CYS A 103 5.00 -7.60 9.54
N PHE A 104 6.31 -7.76 9.59
CA PHE A 104 7.08 -8.03 10.81
C PHE A 104 7.84 -6.79 11.29
N ASN A 105 7.79 -5.70 10.52
CA ASN A 105 8.33 -4.41 10.91
C ASN A 105 7.34 -3.73 11.87
N LEU A 106 7.80 -3.41 13.07
CA LEU A 106 6.96 -2.87 14.14
C LEU A 106 7.24 -1.39 14.44
N GLY A 107 7.49 -0.60 13.43
CA GLY A 107 7.90 0.80 13.53
C GLY A 107 6.89 1.84 13.05
N GLY A 108 5.60 1.73 13.34
CA GLY A 108 4.60 2.76 12.96
C GLY A 108 4.57 3.03 11.44
N ALA A 109 4.96 4.24 10.99
CA ALA A 109 5.01 4.59 9.56
C ALA A 109 5.93 3.67 8.73
N SER A 110 7.02 3.15 9.32
CA SER A 110 7.85 2.13 8.66
C SER A 110 7.11 0.81 8.47
N ALA A 111 6.18 0.48 9.37
CA ALA A 111 5.28 -0.65 9.19
C ALA A 111 4.31 -0.37 8.03
N GLY A 112 3.78 0.85 7.92
CA GLY A 112 2.90 1.27 6.81
C GLY A 112 3.55 1.05 5.45
N LEU A 113 4.78 1.55 5.26
CA LEU A 113 5.54 1.29 4.03
C LEU A 113 5.70 -0.21 3.76
N THR A 114 6.01 -1.01 4.79
CA THR A 114 6.12 -2.47 4.63
C THR A 114 4.78 -3.09 4.25
N VAL A 115 3.67 -2.67 4.86
CA VAL A 115 2.32 -3.14 4.50
C VAL A 115 2.01 -2.82 3.04
N SER A 116 2.24 -1.58 2.59
CA SER A 116 2.02 -1.18 1.19
C SER A 116 2.86 -2.03 0.22
N HIS A 117 4.13 -2.24 0.55
CA HIS A 117 5.05 -3.10 -0.22
C HIS A 117 4.52 -4.53 -0.34
N GLU A 118 4.15 -5.16 0.79
CA GLU A 118 3.65 -6.53 0.78
C GLU A 118 2.28 -6.65 0.09
N VAL A 119 1.41 -5.67 0.25
CA VAL A 119 0.14 -5.60 -0.51
C VAL A 119 0.44 -5.45 -2.00
N GLY A 120 1.45 -4.65 -2.39
CA GLY A 120 1.93 -4.53 -3.77
C GLY A 120 2.30 -5.88 -4.38
N HIS A 121 3.05 -6.71 -3.66
CA HIS A 121 3.35 -8.08 -4.09
C HIS A 121 2.08 -8.91 -4.31
N THR A 122 1.05 -8.73 -3.50
CA THR A 122 -0.21 -9.48 -3.72
C THR A 122 -0.89 -9.12 -5.03
N PHE A 123 -0.75 -7.88 -5.52
CA PHE A 123 -1.17 -7.48 -6.86
C PHE A 123 -0.29 -8.08 -7.96
N GLY A 124 0.92 -8.51 -7.64
CA GLY A 124 1.86 -9.13 -8.57
C GLY A 124 3.07 -8.26 -8.88
N LEU A 125 3.27 -7.16 -8.15
CA LEU A 125 4.43 -6.28 -8.33
C LEU A 125 5.72 -6.95 -7.87
N SER A 126 6.78 -6.75 -8.63
CA SER A 126 8.14 -7.17 -8.30
C SER A 126 8.88 -6.05 -7.58
N HIS A 127 10.07 -6.33 -7.05
CA HIS A 127 10.88 -5.30 -6.41
C HIS A 127 11.39 -4.25 -7.38
N ASP A 128 11.39 -3.00 -6.94
CA ASP A 128 12.07 -1.88 -7.56
C ASP A 128 13.49 -1.76 -7.02
N GLY A 129 14.46 -2.07 -7.84
CA GLY A 129 15.86 -2.06 -7.47
C GLY A 129 16.67 -0.96 -8.13
N LEU A 130 17.93 -0.81 -7.71
CA LEU A 130 18.87 0.15 -8.24
C LEU A 130 20.26 -0.48 -8.42
N THR A 131 20.71 -0.62 -9.66
CA THR A 131 21.96 -1.32 -10.02
C THR A 131 23.22 -0.73 -9.38
N SER A 132 23.21 0.55 -9.03
CA SER A 132 24.36 1.23 -8.38
C SER A 132 24.46 0.97 -6.87
N GLN A 133 23.46 0.31 -6.25
CA GLN A 133 23.49 -0.03 -4.83
C GLN A 133 24.12 -1.40 -4.56
N ASN A 134 24.67 -1.60 -3.34
CA ASN A 134 25.26 -2.87 -2.94
C ASN A 134 24.26 -4.04 -2.95
N ASP A 135 22.99 -3.75 -2.71
CA ASP A 135 21.87 -4.66 -2.84
C ASP A 135 20.97 -4.13 -3.96
N PRO A 136 21.19 -4.59 -5.21
CA PRO A 136 20.51 -4.05 -6.36
C PRO A 136 19.03 -4.47 -6.46
N GLU A 137 18.57 -5.38 -5.60
CA GLU A 137 17.17 -5.82 -5.56
C GLU A 137 16.25 -4.72 -5.03
N TYR A 138 16.77 -3.83 -4.14
CA TYR A 138 15.96 -2.81 -3.48
C TYR A 138 16.53 -1.41 -3.69
N HIS A 139 15.76 -0.52 -4.27
CA HIS A 139 16.05 0.90 -4.27
C HIS A 139 15.80 1.49 -2.88
N ARG A 140 16.86 1.95 -2.21
CA ARG A 140 16.77 2.47 -0.82
C ARG A 140 16.40 3.95 -0.72
N GLY A 141 15.94 4.52 -1.83
CA GLY A 141 15.69 5.95 -1.97
C GLY A 141 16.94 6.76 -2.31
N ASN A 142 16.73 7.99 -2.75
CA ASN A 142 17.78 8.95 -3.08
C ASN A 142 17.90 10.10 -2.06
N GLY A 143 17.30 9.94 -0.87
CA GLY A 143 17.24 10.91 0.20
C GLY A 143 15.98 11.78 0.20
N ASN A 144 15.33 11.99 -0.95
CA ASN A 144 14.08 12.73 -1.06
C ASN A 144 12.91 11.85 -1.49
N TRP A 145 13.16 10.89 -2.36
CA TRP A 145 12.17 10.00 -2.95
C TRP A 145 12.67 8.55 -3.02
N GLY A 146 11.75 7.60 -3.05
CA GLY A 146 12.01 6.23 -3.40
C GLY A 146 10.74 5.43 -3.67
N PRO A 147 10.83 4.36 -4.49
CA PRO A 147 9.68 3.54 -4.87
C PRO A 147 9.21 2.67 -3.71
N ILE A 148 7.89 2.49 -3.57
CA ILE A 148 7.27 1.63 -2.54
C ILE A 148 7.76 0.19 -2.67
N MET A 149 7.89 -0.33 -3.89
CA MET A 149 8.42 -1.68 -4.13
C MET A 149 9.95 -1.81 -3.96
N GLY A 150 10.62 -0.73 -3.53
CA GLY A 150 11.98 -0.74 -3.02
C GLY A 150 12.05 -0.90 -1.50
N ALA A 151 13.02 -0.22 -0.87
CA ALA A 151 13.17 -0.16 0.59
C ALA A 151 13.51 1.27 1.06
N PRO A 152 12.74 2.31 0.68
CA PRO A 152 13.10 3.72 0.87
C PRO A 152 12.71 4.24 2.27
N PHE A 153 13.03 3.51 3.33
CA PHE A 153 12.63 3.84 4.71
C PHE A 153 13.07 5.23 5.19
N ALA A 154 14.15 5.77 4.62
CA ALA A 154 14.67 7.09 4.98
C ALA A 154 14.15 8.22 4.06
N SER A 155 13.40 7.92 3.02
CA SER A 155 12.88 8.92 2.09
C SER A 155 11.55 9.49 2.59
N PRO A 156 11.36 10.82 2.55
CA PRO A 156 10.11 11.45 2.98
C PRO A 156 8.97 11.25 1.95
N VAL A 157 9.29 11.07 0.68
CA VAL A 157 8.32 10.82 -0.39
C VAL A 157 8.50 9.39 -0.90
N ARG A 158 7.41 8.65 -0.91
CA ARG A 158 7.35 7.28 -1.40
C ARG A 158 6.18 7.14 -2.35
N THR A 159 6.40 6.53 -3.51
CA THR A 159 5.35 6.38 -4.53
C THR A 159 5.44 5.04 -5.21
N TRP A 160 4.35 4.61 -5.82
CA TRP A 160 4.37 3.60 -6.86
C TRP A 160 5.26 4.08 -8.01
N SER A 161 5.86 3.18 -8.74
CA SER A 161 6.91 3.48 -9.72
C SER A 161 6.58 2.88 -11.09
N ILE A 162 7.15 3.46 -12.13
CA ILE A 162 7.19 2.87 -13.47
C ILE A 162 8.64 2.55 -13.88
N GLY A 163 9.56 2.63 -12.94
CA GLY A 163 10.97 2.39 -13.17
C GLY A 163 11.64 3.44 -14.06
N ASP A 164 11.18 4.69 -14.06
CA ASP A 164 11.68 5.79 -14.90
C ASP A 164 12.91 6.52 -14.31
N TYR A 165 13.67 5.86 -13.45
CA TYR A 165 14.91 6.37 -12.86
C TYR A 165 16.14 5.62 -13.40
N GLU A 166 17.29 6.33 -13.44
CA GLU A 166 18.52 5.76 -13.97
C GLU A 166 19.03 4.58 -13.13
N GLY A 167 19.33 3.47 -13.78
CA GLY A 167 19.83 2.26 -13.13
C GLY A 167 18.76 1.39 -12.50
N ASN A 168 17.50 1.58 -12.86
CA ASN A 168 16.42 0.70 -12.42
C ASN A 168 16.67 -0.76 -12.78
N THR A 169 16.08 -1.68 -12.01
CA THR A 169 16.10 -3.12 -12.29
C THR A 169 14.73 -3.66 -12.68
N ASN A 170 13.70 -2.81 -12.60
CA ASN A 170 12.32 -3.11 -12.90
C ASN A 170 11.68 -1.93 -13.64
N THR A 171 10.86 -2.22 -14.64
CA THR A 171 10.13 -1.24 -15.46
C THR A 171 8.64 -1.56 -15.47
N GLU A 172 8.16 -2.26 -14.45
CA GLU A 172 6.73 -2.48 -14.26
C GLU A 172 6.05 -1.13 -14.03
N ASP A 173 4.86 -0.96 -14.59
CA ASP A 173 3.97 0.14 -14.23
C ASP A 173 3.10 -0.33 -13.06
N ASP A 174 3.52 0.02 -11.85
CA ASP A 174 2.86 -0.40 -10.62
C ASP A 174 1.40 0.03 -10.59
N LEU A 175 1.13 1.26 -11.01
CA LEU A 175 -0.23 1.83 -11.02
C LEU A 175 -1.13 1.05 -11.98
N ALA A 176 -0.65 0.77 -13.19
CA ALA A 176 -1.41 0.02 -14.19
C ALA A 176 -1.66 -1.43 -13.75
N ILE A 177 -0.70 -2.06 -13.06
CA ILE A 177 -0.85 -3.43 -12.55
C ILE A 177 -1.89 -3.48 -11.42
N ILE A 178 -1.86 -2.53 -10.48
CA ILE A 178 -2.83 -2.45 -9.38
C ILE A 178 -4.23 -2.20 -9.96
N ASP A 179 -4.38 -1.25 -10.89
CA ASP A 179 -5.65 -0.97 -11.56
C ASP A 179 -6.23 -2.22 -12.24
N ALA A 180 -5.43 -2.90 -13.04
CA ALA A 180 -5.87 -4.08 -13.79
C ALA A 180 -6.26 -5.27 -12.90
N ARG A 181 -5.72 -5.35 -11.67
CA ARG A 181 -5.92 -6.53 -10.80
C ARG A 181 -7.18 -6.47 -9.97
N SER A 182 -7.64 -5.30 -9.53
CA SER A 182 -8.80 -5.31 -8.63
C SER A 182 -9.39 -3.97 -8.25
N ALA A 183 -8.66 -2.89 -8.36
CA ALA A 183 -9.05 -1.62 -7.81
C ALA A 183 -8.85 -0.55 -8.86
N ALA A 184 -9.85 -0.35 -9.67
CA ALA A 184 -9.86 0.75 -10.64
C ALA A 184 -9.38 2.05 -9.97
N PHE A 185 -8.75 2.92 -10.74
CA PHE A 185 -8.48 4.28 -10.31
C PHE A 185 -9.77 4.93 -9.78
N ARG A 186 -9.61 5.83 -8.85
CA ARG A 186 -10.71 6.71 -8.46
C ARG A 186 -11.17 7.49 -9.67
N ASP A 187 -12.47 7.77 -9.72
CA ASP A 187 -12.98 8.64 -10.77
C ASP A 187 -12.36 10.04 -10.56
N ASP A 188 -11.92 10.64 -11.63
CA ASP A 188 -11.53 12.04 -11.64
C ASP A 188 -12.70 12.88 -11.12
N GLN A 189 -12.40 13.74 -10.15
CA GLN A 189 -13.39 14.60 -9.50
C GLN A 189 -13.34 16.03 -10.04
N TYR A 190 -12.25 16.37 -10.70
CA TYR A 190 -11.98 17.70 -11.22
C TYR A 190 -11.44 17.57 -12.64
N GLY A 191 -11.73 18.51 -13.51
CA GLY A 191 -11.34 18.38 -14.90
C GLY A 191 -9.86 18.69 -15.14
N ASP A 192 -9.27 18.04 -16.14
CA ASP A 192 -7.86 18.16 -16.55
C ASP A 192 -7.48 19.54 -17.16
N THR A 193 -8.41 20.48 -17.23
CA THR A 193 -8.16 21.80 -17.80
C THR A 193 -8.67 22.91 -16.88
N ALA A 194 -8.03 24.06 -16.93
CA ALA A 194 -8.50 25.25 -16.22
C ALA A 194 -9.93 25.68 -16.53
N ALA A 195 -10.54 25.18 -17.60
CA ALA A 195 -11.94 25.41 -17.97
C ALA A 195 -12.90 24.47 -17.25
N ASP A 196 -12.42 23.28 -16.89
CA ASP A 196 -13.20 22.20 -16.26
C ASP A 196 -12.84 22.01 -14.79
N GLY A 197 -11.81 22.73 -14.32
CA GLY A 197 -11.35 22.70 -12.92
C GLY A 197 -12.38 23.28 -11.95
N PHE A 198 -12.23 22.98 -10.69
CA PHE A 198 -13.10 23.49 -9.63
C PHE A 198 -12.87 24.99 -9.40
N ASP A 199 -13.94 25.80 -9.50
CA ASP A 199 -13.85 27.25 -9.24
C ASP A 199 -13.88 27.54 -7.73
N LEU A 200 -12.72 27.68 -7.13
CA LEU A 200 -12.55 28.09 -5.73
C LEU A 200 -13.13 29.49 -5.42
N ALA A 201 -13.25 30.34 -6.44
CA ALA A 201 -13.65 31.74 -6.21
C ALA A 201 -15.16 31.92 -5.92
N GLY A 202 -15.98 30.94 -6.27
CA GLY A 202 -17.44 31.01 -6.08
C GLY A 202 -17.91 30.69 -4.66
N ASP A 203 -17.13 29.95 -3.88
CA ASP A 203 -17.57 29.40 -2.59
C ASP A 203 -16.77 29.87 -1.36
N VAL A 204 -15.78 30.73 -1.54
CA VAL A 204 -14.96 31.23 -0.42
C VAL A 204 -15.65 32.36 0.31
N GLY A 205 -16.29 32.03 1.43
CA GLY A 205 -16.45 32.96 2.53
C GLY A 205 -15.07 33.31 3.16
N GLU A 206 -15.06 33.99 4.30
CA GLU A 206 -13.82 34.43 4.99
C GLU A 206 -12.98 33.25 5.59
N GLU A 207 -13.36 31.99 5.38
CA GLU A 207 -12.64 30.81 5.87
C GLU A 207 -11.86 30.13 4.73
N ALA A 208 -10.66 29.63 5.05
CA ALA A 208 -9.85 28.88 4.10
C ALA A 208 -10.58 27.59 3.71
N VAL A 209 -10.82 27.40 2.42
CA VAL A 209 -11.38 26.15 1.88
C VAL A 209 -10.22 25.29 1.38
N GLY A 210 -10.13 24.08 1.91
CA GLY A 210 -9.21 23.07 1.42
C GLY A 210 -9.98 22.10 0.51
N ILE A 211 -9.49 21.91 -0.70
CA ILE A 211 -9.95 20.86 -1.62
C ILE A 211 -8.89 19.79 -1.68
N VAL A 212 -9.33 18.55 -1.76
CA VAL A 212 -8.44 17.40 -1.92
C VAL A 212 -8.80 16.73 -3.23
N GLY A 213 -7.95 16.87 -4.22
CA GLY A 213 -7.99 16.15 -5.49
C GLY A 213 -7.05 14.94 -5.49
N VAL A 214 -7.11 14.14 -6.53
CA VAL A 214 -6.18 13.06 -6.84
C VAL A 214 -5.63 13.35 -8.22
N ILE A 215 -4.30 13.45 -8.36
CA ILE A 215 -3.64 13.58 -9.65
C ILE A 215 -3.54 12.18 -10.27
N GLU A 216 -4.38 11.88 -11.25
CA GLU A 216 -4.46 10.56 -11.89
C GLU A 216 -3.49 10.41 -13.04
N THR A 217 -3.15 11.52 -13.71
CA THR A 217 -2.23 11.55 -14.84
C THR A 217 -1.24 12.70 -14.73
N PRO A 218 -0.09 12.65 -15.45
CA PRO A 218 0.87 13.76 -15.47
C PRO A 218 0.32 15.09 -16.04
N ASP A 219 -0.79 15.03 -16.76
CA ASP A 219 -1.42 16.19 -17.39
C ASP A 219 -2.59 16.75 -16.56
N ASP A 220 -2.89 16.09 -15.42
CA ASP A 220 -3.90 16.57 -14.47
C ASP A 220 -3.48 17.89 -13.81
N VAL A 221 -4.41 18.82 -13.71
CA VAL A 221 -4.18 20.21 -13.25
C VAL A 221 -5.15 20.65 -12.15
N ASP A 222 -5.61 19.74 -11.31
CA ASP A 222 -6.53 20.00 -10.18
C ASP A 222 -6.27 21.28 -9.37
#